data_8fdc4c290a58a07781b3da1fc18ed4dc
#
_entry.id   8fdc4c290a58a07781b3da1fc18ed4dc
#
_cell.length_a   1.000
_cell.length_b   1.000
_cell.length_c   1.000
_cell.angle_alpha   90.00
_cell.angle_beta   90.00
_cell.angle_gamma   90.00
#
_symmetry.space_group_name_H-M   'P 1'
#
loop_
_entity.id
_entity.type
_entity.pdbx_description
1 polymer ?
#
loop_
_entity_poly.entity_id
_entity_poly.type
_entity_poly.pdbx_seq_one_letter_code
_entity_poly.pdbx_strand_id
1 'polypeptide(L)'
;MIDPISAFAAVKTAHSVIMQGIKVGKDLSSLSGYISKWAIGEANLDVKAEKKGSSIFGKFSSVEAEAIEAHLRKEELRNMRNELREIFLLYGSAGQWERLQADRAKKKKQLREIRDAQERRKTFIISVVAIAGVCIFIYYELKILGII
;
A
#
# COMPACT_ATOMS: atom_id res chain seq x y z
N MET A 1 -0.32 11.35 -2.94
CA MET A 1 0.13 10.12 -2.25
C MET A 1 -0.81 9.89 -1.07
N ILE A 2 -1.62 8.82 -1.06
CA ILE A 2 -2.59 8.61 0.04
C ILE A 2 -1.79 8.20 1.29
N ASP A 3 -2.02 8.93 2.40
CA ASP A 3 -1.43 8.64 3.70
C ASP A 3 -1.93 7.28 4.23
N PRO A 4 -1.09 6.46 4.91
CA PRO A 4 -1.49 5.17 5.45
C PRO A 4 -2.63 5.25 6.47
N ILE A 5 -2.74 6.35 7.23
CA ILE A 5 -3.82 6.57 8.19
C ILE A 5 -5.14 6.78 7.46
N SER A 6 -5.16 7.64 6.44
CA SER A 6 -6.35 7.89 5.63
C SER A 6 -6.76 6.66 4.80
N ALA A 7 -5.79 5.87 4.32
CA ALA A 7 -6.07 4.60 3.65
C ALA A 7 -6.72 3.59 4.58
N PHE A 8 -6.25 3.48 5.83
CA PHE A 8 -6.85 2.60 6.84
C PHE A 8 -8.27 3.06 7.23
N ALA A 9 -8.47 4.36 7.43
CA ALA A 9 -9.79 4.92 7.70
C ALA A 9 -10.78 4.62 6.56
N ALA A 10 -10.35 4.73 5.31
CA ALA A 10 -11.18 4.39 4.15
C ALA A 10 -11.57 2.90 4.10
N VAL A 11 -10.65 1.99 4.44
CA VAL A 11 -10.93 0.55 4.56
C VAL A 11 -11.94 0.28 5.66
N LYS A 12 -11.77 0.88 6.83
CA LYS A 12 -12.67 0.75 7.97
C LYS A 12 -14.08 1.27 7.65
N THR A 13 -14.17 2.43 6.99
CA THR A 13 -15.45 2.99 6.52
C THR A 13 -16.14 2.07 5.52
N ALA A 14 -15.41 1.55 4.53
CA ALA A 14 -15.97 0.62 3.54
C ALA A 14 -16.49 -0.66 4.21
N HIS A 15 -15.72 -1.23 5.16
CA HIS A 15 -16.13 -2.39 5.96
C HIS A 15 -17.42 -2.11 6.75
N SER A 16 -17.48 -0.99 7.48
CA SER A 16 -18.66 -0.60 8.25
C SER A 16 -19.92 -0.48 7.39
N VAL A 17 -19.81 0.12 6.19
CA VAL A 17 -20.94 0.24 5.26
C VAL A 17 -21.38 -1.14 4.76
N ILE A 18 -20.47 -2.06 4.49
CA ILE A 18 -20.81 -3.44 4.09
C ILE A 18 -21.56 -4.13 5.23
N MET A 19 -21.05 -4.07 6.45
CA MET A 19 -21.67 -4.70 7.63
C MET A 19 -23.06 -4.15 7.90
N GLN A 20 -23.23 -2.82 7.83
CA GLN A 20 -24.55 -2.18 7.97
C GLN A 20 -25.50 -2.57 6.84
N GLY A 21 -25.01 -2.61 5.60
CA GLY A 21 -25.82 -3.02 4.44
C GLY A 21 -26.37 -4.44 4.62
N ILE A 22 -25.56 -5.39 5.05
CA ILE A 22 -26.00 -6.77 5.33
C ILE A 22 -27.02 -6.82 6.46
N LYS A 23 -26.79 -6.08 7.57
CA LYS A 23 -27.74 -6.01 8.68
C LYS A 23 -29.14 -5.51 8.29
N VAL A 24 -29.22 -4.63 7.29
CA VAL A 24 -30.51 -4.14 6.75
C VAL A 24 -31.00 -4.96 5.55
N GLY A 25 -30.44 -6.13 5.31
CA GLY A 25 -30.88 -7.07 4.28
C GLY A 25 -30.49 -6.73 2.84
N LYS A 26 -29.45 -5.92 2.64
CA LYS A 26 -28.94 -5.65 1.28
C LYS A 26 -28.13 -6.82 0.74
N ASP A 27 -28.29 -7.11 -0.54
CA ASP A 27 -27.50 -8.11 -1.24
C ASP A 27 -26.04 -7.68 -1.41
N LEU A 28 -25.11 -8.66 -1.40
CA LEU A 28 -23.70 -8.42 -1.65
C LEU A 28 -23.43 -7.75 -3.01
N SER A 29 -24.26 -8.01 -4.02
CA SER A 29 -24.17 -7.37 -5.33
C SER A 29 -24.37 -5.85 -5.25
N SER A 30 -25.32 -5.39 -4.44
CA SER A 30 -25.58 -3.96 -4.22
C SER A 30 -24.47 -3.27 -3.44
N LEU A 31 -23.67 -4.02 -2.71
CA LEU A 31 -22.51 -3.55 -1.92
C LEU A 31 -21.17 -3.72 -2.64
N SER A 32 -21.18 -4.18 -3.91
CA SER A 32 -19.97 -4.48 -4.70
C SER A 32 -18.99 -3.31 -4.78
N GLY A 33 -19.47 -2.08 -4.88
CA GLY A 33 -18.64 -0.88 -4.89
C GLY A 33 -17.86 -0.66 -3.58
N TYR A 34 -18.44 -0.95 -2.45
CA TYR A 34 -17.78 -0.86 -1.13
C TYR A 34 -16.83 -2.02 -0.91
N ILE A 35 -17.21 -3.23 -1.36
CA ILE A 35 -16.34 -4.41 -1.34
C ILE A 35 -15.07 -4.17 -2.17
N SER A 36 -15.22 -3.58 -3.36
CA SER A 36 -14.10 -3.20 -4.22
C SER A 36 -13.21 -2.14 -3.55
N LYS A 37 -13.78 -1.09 -2.96
CA LYS A 37 -13.03 -0.06 -2.21
C LYS A 37 -12.25 -0.65 -1.04
N TRP A 38 -12.86 -1.55 -0.29
CA TRP A 38 -12.24 -2.27 0.80
C TRP A 38 -11.03 -3.10 0.29
N ALA A 39 -11.23 -3.92 -0.75
CA ALA A 39 -10.19 -4.79 -1.31
C ALA A 39 -8.99 -4.01 -1.88
N ILE A 40 -9.25 -2.89 -2.57
CA ILE A 40 -8.20 -2.01 -3.09
C ILE A 40 -7.46 -1.31 -1.95
N GLY A 41 -8.19 -0.81 -0.95
CA GLY A 41 -7.62 -0.14 0.21
C GLY A 41 -6.70 -1.07 1.00
N GLU A 42 -7.13 -2.30 1.25
CA GLU A 42 -6.33 -3.33 1.92
C GLU A 42 -5.07 -3.70 1.11
N ALA A 43 -5.18 -3.87 -0.21
CA ALA A 43 -4.02 -4.13 -1.07
C ALA A 43 -3.00 -2.97 -1.03
N ASN A 44 -3.46 -1.72 -0.99
CA ASN A 44 -2.61 -0.55 -0.84
C ASN A 44 -1.87 -0.52 0.51
N LEU A 45 -2.55 -0.90 1.59
CA LEU A 45 -1.93 -0.96 2.93
C LEU A 45 -0.87 -2.05 3.00
N ASP A 46 -1.12 -3.24 2.44
CA ASP A 46 -0.16 -4.33 2.38
C ASP A 46 1.13 -3.93 1.65
N VAL A 47 1.00 -3.29 0.47
CA VAL A 47 2.15 -2.83 -0.33
C VAL A 47 2.97 -1.76 0.39
N LYS A 48 2.32 -0.89 1.20
CA LYS A 48 3.01 0.14 2.00
C LYS A 48 3.69 -0.43 3.23
N ALA A 49 3.08 -1.41 3.89
CA ALA A 49 3.65 -2.08 5.06
C ALA A 49 4.97 -2.79 4.71
N GLU A 50 5.07 -3.38 3.53
CA GLU A 50 6.29 -4.02 3.02
C GLU A 50 7.47 -3.04 2.91
N LYS A 51 7.21 -1.77 2.59
CA LYS A 51 8.25 -0.74 2.48
C LYS A 51 8.79 -0.27 3.84
N LYS A 52 7.96 -0.20 4.87
CA LYS A 52 8.36 0.30 6.19
C LYS A 52 9.33 -0.65 6.91
N GLY A 53 9.24 -1.95 6.66
CA GLY A 53 10.17 -2.95 7.18
C GLY A 53 11.60 -2.86 6.62
N SER A 54 11.83 -2.09 5.55
CA SER A 54 13.12 -1.94 4.89
C SER A 54 13.91 -0.68 5.31
N SER A 55 13.34 0.23 6.09
CA SER A 55 13.99 1.48 6.50
C SER A 55 14.65 1.35 7.88
N ILE A 56 15.96 1.09 7.90
CA ILE A 56 16.78 0.87 9.10
C ILE A 56 17.12 2.18 9.85
N PHE A 57 16.83 3.36 9.28
CA PHE A 57 17.20 4.67 9.86
C PHE A 57 15.94 5.49 10.22
N GLY A 58 15.30 5.17 11.34
CA GLY A 58 14.22 5.96 11.93
C GLY A 58 14.38 6.10 13.45
N LYS A 59 14.50 7.32 13.91
CA LYS A 59 14.56 7.85 15.28
C LYS A 59 14.06 6.89 16.39
N PHE A 60 14.94 6.56 17.30
CA PHE A 60 14.83 5.52 18.32
C PHE A 60 13.72 5.68 19.39
N SER A 61 13.05 6.80 19.51
CA SER A 61 12.07 7.02 20.61
C SER A 61 10.57 6.90 20.21
N SER A 62 10.26 6.82 18.90
CA SER A 62 8.88 6.64 18.43
C SER A 62 8.63 5.26 17.82
N VAL A 63 9.66 4.41 17.74
CA VAL A 63 9.63 3.13 17.01
C VAL A 63 8.74 2.11 17.70
N GLU A 64 8.75 2.05 19.03
CA GLU A 64 7.93 1.08 19.76
C GLU A 64 6.43 1.40 19.69
N ALA A 65 6.07 2.66 19.92
CA ALA A 65 4.67 3.09 19.81
C ALA A 65 4.13 2.93 18.38
N GLU A 66 4.93 3.28 17.38
CA GLU A 66 4.57 3.10 15.96
C GLU A 66 4.49 1.62 15.56
N ALA A 67 5.36 0.76 16.11
CA ALA A 67 5.33 -0.67 15.88
C ALA A 67 4.08 -1.32 16.51
N ILE A 68 3.71 -0.93 17.73
CA ILE A 68 2.49 -1.40 18.41
C ILE A 68 1.26 -0.95 17.63
N GLU A 69 1.19 0.31 17.22
CA GLU A 69 0.06 0.82 16.43
C GLU A 69 -0.05 0.14 15.07
N ALA A 70 1.07 -0.12 14.39
CA ALA A 70 1.09 -0.88 13.15
C ALA A 70 0.62 -2.33 13.34
N HIS A 71 0.97 -2.96 14.47
CA HIS A 71 0.53 -4.30 14.82
C HIS A 71 -0.99 -4.33 15.07
N LEU A 72 -1.51 -3.40 15.88
CA LEU A 72 -2.94 -3.29 16.16
C LEU A 72 -3.77 -3.05 14.88
N ARG A 73 -3.32 -2.17 14.00
CA ARG A 73 -3.96 -1.95 12.69
C ARG A 73 -3.97 -3.21 11.82
N LYS A 74 -2.88 -3.98 11.84
CA LYS A 74 -2.79 -5.24 11.09
C LYS A 74 -3.76 -6.29 11.64
N GLU A 75 -3.90 -6.35 12.95
CA GLU A 75 -4.83 -7.26 13.62
C GLU A 75 -6.29 -6.85 13.33
N GLU A 76 -6.61 -5.57 13.40
CA GLU A 76 -7.94 -5.05 13.04
C GLU A 76 -8.29 -5.35 11.56
N LEU A 77 -7.34 -5.18 10.63
CA LEU A 77 -7.53 -5.57 9.23
C LEU A 77 -7.80 -7.08 9.07
N ARG A 78 -7.11 -7.89 9.85
CA ARG A 78 -7.31 -9.34 9.85
C ARG A 78 -8.71 -9.72 10.34
N ASN A 79 -9.19 -9.07 11.39
CA ASN A 79 -10.53 -9.29 11.93
C ASN A 79 -11.59 -8.87 10.91
N MET A 80 -11.50 -7.66 10.33
CA MET A 80 -12.40 -7.21 9.28
C MET A 80 -12.42 -8.18 8.08
N ARG A 81 -11.29 -8.77 7.71
CA ARG A 81 -11.22 -9.77 6.65
C ARG A 81 -11.96 -11.06 7.01
N ASN A 82 -11.81 -11.53 8.24
CA ASN A 82 -12.50 -12.72 8.73
C ASN A 82 -14.01 -12.52 8.77
N GLU A 83 -14.47 -11.38 9.27
CA GLU A 83 -15.89 -11.00 9.27
C GLU A 83 -16.48 -10.95 7.86
N LEU A 84 -15.76 -10.33 6.90
CA LEU A 84 -16.20 -10.33 5.51
C LEU A 84 -16.22 -11.74 4.90
N ARG A 85 -15.23 -12.57 5.21
CA ARG A 85 -15.20 -13.96 4.77
C ARG A 85 -16.45 -14.72 5.23
N GLU A 86 -16.82 -14.58 6.49
CA GLU A 86 -18.02 -15.20 7.04
C GLU A 86 -19.30 -14.74 6.31
N ILE A 87 -19.41 -13.43 6.06
CA ILE A 87 -20.51 -12.87 5.26
C ILE A 87 -20.57 -13.47 3.86
N PHE A 88 -19.42 -13.58 3.18
CA PHE A 88 -19.38 -14.18 1.85
C PHE A 88 -19.73 -15.67 1.85
N LEU A 89 -19.42 -16.39 2.94
CA LEU A 89 -19.80 -17.80 3.08
C LEU A 89 -21.29 -17.96 3.37
N LEU A 90 -21.91 -17.03 4.10
CA LEU A 90 -23.33 -17.07 4.47
C LEU A 90 -24.25 -16.53 3.39
N TYR A 91 -23.88 -15.45 2.74
CA TYR A 91 -24.75 -14.67 1.82
C TYR A 91 -24.21 -14.61 0.38
N GLY A 92 -23.01 -15.11 0.14
CA GLY A 92 -22.37 -15.09 -1.17
C GLY A 92 -22.66 -16.34 -2.00
N SER A 93 -22.37 -16.26 -3.31
CA SER A 93 -22.36 -17.42 -4.18
C SER A 93 -21.07 -18.23 -4.00
N ALA A 94 -21.15 -19.55 -4.30
CA ALA A 94 -20.01 -20.44 -4.22
C ALA A 94 -18.79 -19.90 -4.97
N GLY A 95 -17.63 -19.87 -4.30
CA GLY A 95 -16.37 -19.37 -4.87
C GLY A 95 -16.28 -17.84 -5.02
N GLN A 96 -17.24 -17.07 -4.53
CA GLN A 96 -17.22 -15.60 -4.64
C GLN A 96 -16.10 -14.97 -3.81
N TRP A 97 -15.84 -15.51 -2.63
CA TRP A 97 -14.75 -15.09 -1.77
C TRP A 97 -13.38 -15.35 -2.43
N GLU A 98 -13.19 -16.52 -3.03
CA GLU A 98 -11.95 -16.91 -3.71
C GLU A 98 -11.68 -16.01 -4.92
N ARG A 99 -12.73 -15.67 -5.69
CA ARG A 99 -12.63 -14.71 -6.79
C ARG A 99 -12.21 -13.32 -6.29
N LEU A 100 -12.80 -12.85 -5.20
CA LEU A 100 -12.42 -11.57 -4.58
C LEU A 100 -10.94 -11.59 -4.14
N GLN A 101 -10.48 -12.68 -3.52
CA GLN A 101 -9.08 -12.82 -3.12
C GLN A 101 -8.12 -12.85 -4.32
N ALA A 102 -8.50 -13.53 -5.40
CA ALA A 102 -7.72 -13.55 -6.63
C ALA A 102 -7.61 -12.16 -7.28
N ASP A 103 -8.69 -11.40 -7.34
CA ASP A 103 -8.69 -10.04 -7.87
C ASP A 103 -7.87 -9.08 -6.98
N ARG A 104 -7.95 -9.24 -5.67
CA ARG A 104 -7.11 -8.52 -4.72
C ARG A 104 -5.62 -8.83 -4.94
N ALA A 105 -5.25 -10.09 -5.13
CA ALA A 105 -3.88 -10.49 -5.41
C ALA A 105 -3.36 -9.90 -6.73
N LYS A 106 -4.18 -9.88 -7.79
CA LYS A 106 -3.86 -9.22 -9.07
C LYS A 106 -3.62 -7.72 -8.87
N LYS A 107 -4.51 -7.03 -8.14
CA LYS A 107 -4.35 -5.59 -7.85
C LYS A 107 -3.09 -5.32 -7.03
N LYS A 108 -2.80 -6.13 -6.02
CA LYS A 108 -1.57 -6.03 -5.23
C LYS A 108 -0.32 -6.16 -6.11
N LYS A 109 -0.30 -7.12 -7.05
CA LYS A 109 0.79 -7.30 -8.01
C LYS A 109 0.95 -6.07 -8.91
N GLN A 110 -0.13 -5.56 -9.49
CA GLN A 110 -0.10 -4.35 -10.32
C GLN A 110 0.44 -3.13 -9.55
N LEU A 111 0.01 -2.95 -8.29
CA LEU A 111 0.50 -1.85 -7.45
C LEU A 111 2.00 -1.95 -7.15
N ARG A 112 2.51 -3.17 -6.94
CA ARG A 112 3.95 -3.42 -6.77
C ARG A 112 4.72 -3.06 -8.05
N GLU A 113 4.27 -3.53 -9.21
CA GLU A 113 4.91 -3.25 -10.49
C GLU A 113 4.98 -1.74 -10.79
N ILE A 114 3.88 -1.01 -10.57
CA ILE A 114 3.85 0.46 -10.72
C ILE A 114 4.84 1.14 -9.78
N ARG A 115 4.88 0.71 -8.53
CA ARG A 115 5.80 1.25 -7.53
C ARG A 115 7.26 1.00 -7.91
N ASP A 116 7.58 -0.23 -8.28
CA ASP A 116 8.95 -0.63 -8.65
C ASP A 116 9.43 0.10 -9.91
N ALA A 117 8.52 0.34 -10.87
CA ALA A 117 8.80 1.17 -12.03
C ALA A 117 9.09 2.64 -11.65
N GLN A 118 8.33 3.20 -10.70
CA GLN A 118 8.58 4.55 -10.20
C GLN A 118 9.90 4.66 -9.43
N GLU A 119 10.24 3.66 -8.63
CA GLU A 119 11.52 3.64 -7.89
C GLU A 119 12.71 3.52 -8.84
N ARG A 120 12.65 2.67 -9.86
CA ARG A 120 13.69 2.58 -10.90
C ARG A 120 13.90 3.92 -11.63
N ARG A 121 12.83 4.62 -11.97
CA ARG A 121 12.94 5.96 -12.61
C ARG A 121 13.61 6.96 -11.68
N LYS A 122 13.26 6.99 -10.40
CA LYS A 122 13.90 7.89 -9.41
C LYS A 122 15.38 7.58 -9.26
N THR A 123 15.74 6.30 -9.11
CA THR A 123 17.15 5.88 -9.01
C THR A 123 17.94 6.25 -10.25
N PHE A 124 17.35 6.06 -11.43
CA PHE A 124 17.98 6.46 -12.69
C PHE A 124 18.24 7.98 -12.76
N ILE A 125 17.24 8.80 -12.41
CA ILE A 125 17.39 10.27 -12.39
C ILE A 125 18.51 10.68 -11.41
N ILE A 126 18.52 10.11 -10.20
CA ILE A 126 19.55 10.40 -9.19
C ILE A 126 20.94 10.02 -9.71
N SER A 127 21.08 8.86 -10.35
CA SER A 127 22.38 8.44 -10.90
C SER A 127 22.86 9.36 -12.02
N VAL A 128 21.98 9.80 -12.92
CA VAL A 128 22.34 10.74 -14.01
C VAL A 128 22.78 12.09 -13.43
N VAL A 129 22.07 12.61 -12.42
CA VAL A 129 22.45 13.88 -11.76
C VAL A 129 23.79 13.75 -11.05
N ALA A 130 24.05 12.63 -10.38
CA ALA A 130 25.33 12.38 -9.72
C ALA A 130 26.50 12.32 -10.71
N ILE A 131 26.34 11.62 -11.83
CA ILE A 131 27.35 11.55 -12.90
C ILE A 131 27.61 12.93 -13.49
N ALA A 132 26.56 13.71 -13.79
CA ALA A 132 26.71 15.07 -14.29
C ALA A 132 27.48 15.96 -13.31
N GLY A 133 27.18 15.86 -12.00
CA GLY A 133 27.90 16.58 -10.95
C GLY A 133 29.40 16.25 -10.92
N VAL A 134 29.75 14.97 -11.01
CA VAL A 134 31.14 14.52 -11.06
C VAL A 134 31.85 15.05 -12.32
N CYS A 135 31.22 14.99 -13.46
CA CYS A 135 31.79 15.55 -14.74
C CYS A 135 32.05 17.05 -14.62
N ILE A 136 31.12 17.82 -14.05
CA ILE A 136 31.29 19.25 -13.82
C ILE A 136 32.46 19.53 -12.88
N PHE A 137 32.54 18.75 -11.77
CA PHE A 137 33.63 18.89 -10.81
C PHE A 137 34.99 18.65 -11.46
N ILE A 138 35.14 17.55 -12.21
CA ILE A 138 36.38 17.23 -12.95
C ILE A 138 36.72 18.33 -13.95
N TYR A 139 35.73 18.91 -14.67
CA TYR A 139 35.98 20.01 -15.61
C TYR A 139 36.53 21.24 -14.89
N TYR A 140 36.02 21.61 -13.72
CA TYR A 140 36.54 22.74 -12.94
C TYR A 140 37.96 22.50 -12.40
N GLU A 141 38.26 21.28 -11.94
CA GLU A 141 39.60 20.88 -11.49
C GLU A 141 40.64 21.03 -12.65
N LEU A 142 40.32 20.52 -13.83
CA LEU A 142 41.19 20.62 -14.99
C LEU A 142 41.41 22.06 -15.44
N LYS A 143 40.41 22.93 -15.34
CA LYS A 143 40.51 24.34 -15.63
C LYS A 143 41.38 25.10 -14.63
N ILE A 144 41.32 24.78 -13.36
CA ILE A 144 42.16 25.38 -12.29
C ILE A 144 43.62 24.97 -12.48
N LEU A 145 43.87 23.72 -12.89
CA LEU A 145 45.21 23.20 -13.15
C LEU A 145 45.85 23.77 -14.48
N GLY A 146 45.10 24.56 -15.25
CA GLY A 146 45.60 25.18 -16.47
C GLY A 146 45.85 24.19 -17.61
N ILE A 147 45.18 23.02 -17.59
CA ILE A 147 45.36 21.98 -18.62
C ILE A 147 44.37 22.20 -19.77
N ILE A 148 43.29 22.97 -19.54
CA ILE A 148 42.27 23.37 -20.54
C ILE A 148 41.99 24.85 -20.44
#